data_9bc96287eb890e026bbf3635f202d05c
#
_entry.id   9bc96287eb890e026bbf3635f202d05c
#
_cell.length_a   1.000
_cell.length_b   1.000
_cell.length_c   1.000
_cell.angle_alpha   90.00
_cell.angle_beta   90.00
_cell.angle_gamma   90.00
#
_symmetry.space_group_name_H-M   'P 1'
#
loop_
_entity.id
_entity.type
_entity.pdbx_description
1 polymer ?
#
loop_
_entity_poly.entity_id
_entity_poly.type
_entity_poly.pdbx_seq_one_letter_code
_entity_poly.pdbx_strand_id
1 'polypeptide(L)'
;MNVTTEMLENYVIIPDFLREFKISMTAKLIYSVILTEAMRQKLVDEQGHSYAEMTIGQIEEQANVREGSVDKILHSLSCIGLIDYRKESNRIYPKQPVIGEKKSI
;
A
#
# COMPACT_ATOMS: atom_id res chain seq x y z
N MET A 1 4.08 -10.15 -25.96
CA MET A 1 4.71 -8.90 -25.61
C MET A 1 5.84 -9.14 -24.63
N ASN A 2 6.97 -8.51 -24.89
CA ASN A 2 8.12 -8.69 -24.02
C ASN A 2 8.08 -7.70 -22.87
N VAL A 3 8.42 -8.21 -21.70
CA VAL A 3 8.45 -7.35 -20.52
C VAL A 3 9.91 -6.99 -20.24
N THR A 4 10.19 -5.72 -20.20
CA THR A 4 11.55 -5.25 -19.92
C THR A 4 11.72 -5.00 -18.43
N THR A 5 12.97 -4.90 -18.00
CA THR A 5 13.26 -4.58 -16.60
C THR A 5 12.63 -3.25 -16.22
N GLU A 6 12.68 -2.28 -17.13
CA GLU A 6 12.10 -0.97 -16.87
C GLU A 6 10.61 -1.07 -16.62
N MET A 7 9.92 -1.90 -17.39
CA MET A 7 8.48 -2.08 -17.20
C MET A 7 8.18 -2.70 -15.86
N LEU A 8 8.99 -3.66 -15.44
CA LEU A 8 8.78 -4.31 -14.15
C LEU A 8 8.99 -3.33 -13.00
N GLU A 9 9.93 -2.41 -13.15
CA GLU A 9 10.20 -1.44 -12.09
C GLU A 9 9.05 -0.48 -11.89
N ASN A 10 8.23 -0.32 -12.92
CA ASN A 10 7.10 0.61 -12.83
C ASN A 10 5.79 -0.08 -12.47
N TYR A 11 5.84 -1.39 -12.25
CA TYR A 11 4.65 -2.10 -11.90
C TYR A 11 4.34 -1.99 -10.42
N VAL A 12 3.04 -1.97 -10.13
CA VAL A 12 2.55 -1.99 -8.76
C VAL A 12 2.04 -3.39 -8.47
N ILE A 13 2.46 -3.94 -7.35
CA ILE A 13 2.05 -5.28 -6.95
C ILE A 13 0.70 -5.20 -6.26
N ILE A 14 -0.29 -5.91 -6.80
CA ILE A 14 -1.63 -5.96 -6.22
C ILE A 14 -1.82 -7.32 -5.58
N PRO A 15 -1.80 -7.39 -4.24
CA PRO A 15 -1.92 -8.68 -3.56
C PRO A 15 -3.28 -9.31 -3.77
N ASP A 16 -3.29 -10.64 -3.85
CA ASP A 16 -4.53 -11.37 -4.04
C ASP A 16 -5.51 -11.17 -2.91
N PHE A 17 -5.03 -11.02 -1.68
CA PHE A 17 -5.95 -10.94 -0.55
C PHE A 17 -6.86 -9.72 -0.64
N LEU A 18 -6.52 -8.74 -1.47
CA LEU A 18 -7.37 -7.56 -1.61
C LEU A 18 -8.71 -7.88 -2.22
N ARG A 19 -8.84 -9.03 -2.88
CA ARG A 19 -10.14 -9.45 -3.41
C ARG A 19 -11.15 -9.68 -2.31
N GLU A 20 -10.67 -9.99 -1.12
CA GLU A 20 -11.56 -10.27 0.02
C GLU A 20 -12.15 -9.00 0.61
N PHE A 21 -11.68 -7.84 0.18
CA PHE A 21 -12.12 -6.58 0.76
C PHE A 21 -13.03 -5.84 -0.20
N LYS A 22 -14.15 -5.37 0.33
CA LYS A 22 -15.10 -4.58 -0.48
C LYS A 22 -14.71 -3.11 -0.40
N ILE A 23 -13.63 -2.78 -1.04
CA ILE A 23 -13.16 -1.40 -1.12
C ILE A 23 -13.02 -1.03 -2.59
N SER A 24 -12.94 0.26 -2.85
CA SER A 24 -12.87 0.73 -4.22
C SER A 24 -11.57 0.28 -4.88
N MET A 25 -11.58 0.24 -6.21
CA MET A 25 -10.37 -0.08 -6.94
C MET A 25 -9.28 0.95 -6.65
N THR A 26 -9.65 2.21 -6.50
CA THR A 26 -8.68 3.24 -6.18
C THR A 26 -8.02 2.97 -4.83
N ALA A 27 -8.80 2.52 -3.84
CA ALA A 27 -8.23 2.20 -2.54
C ALA A 27 -7.28 1.01 -2.66
N LYS A 28 -7.64 0.01 -3.45
CA LYS A 28 -6.75 -1.12 -3.66
C LYS A 28 -5.46 -0.69 -4.33
N LEU A 29 -5.57 0.22 -5.29
CA LEU A 29 -4.39 0.72 -5.97
C LEU A 29 -3.48 1.49 -5.01
N ILE A 30 -4.06 2.32 -4.17
CA ILE A 30 -3.28 3.11 -3.22
C ILE A 30 -2.57 2.19 -2.22
N TYR A 31 -3.28 1.18 -1.71
CA TYR A 31 -2.64 0.20 -0.84
C TYR A 31 -1.47 -0.48 -1.56
N SER A 32 -1.69 -0.84 -2.82
CA SER A 32 -0.68 -1.54 -3.59
C SER A 32 0.53 -0.67 -3.86
N VAL A 33 0.31 0.62 -4.08
CA VAL A 33 1.42 1.57 -4.25
C VAL A 33 2.25 1.62 -2.97
N ILE A 34 1.58 1.69 -1.83
CA ILE A 34 2.27 1.75 -0.54
C ILE A 34 3.08 0.47 -0.30
N LEU A 35 2.46 -0.67 -0.56
CA LEU A 35 3.14 -1.95 -0.36
C LEU A 35 4.34 -2.07 -1.29
N THR A 36 4.17 -1.72 -2.54
CA THR A 36 5.24 -1.80 -3.51
C THR A 36 6.40 -0.91 -3.11
N GLU A 37 6.08 0.30 -2.65
CA GLU A 37 7.13 1.22 -2.24
C GLU A 37 7.84 0.74 -0.98
N ALA A 38 7.10 0.14 -0.06
CA ALA A 38 7.71 -0.41 1.15
C ALA A 38 8.71 -1.51 0.78
N MET A 39 8.35 -2.35 -0.19
CA MET A 39 9.25 -3.40 -0.63
C MET A 39 10.46 -2.84 -1.35
N ARG A 40 10.28 -1.73 -2.06
CA ARG A 40 11.38 -1.12 -2.78
C ARG A 40 12.34 -0.40 -1.87
N GLN A 41 11.81 0.32 -0.87
CA GLN A 41 12.64 1.11 0.03
C GLN A 41 13.35 0.24 1.06
N LYS A 42 12.76 -0.90 1.41
CA LYS A 42 13.35 -1.84 2.37
C LYS A 42 13.64 -1.19 3.72
N LEU A 43 12.75 -0.32 4.15
CA LEU A 43 12.89 0.34 5.43
C LEU A 43 12.18 -0.46 6.51
N VAL A 44 12.81 -0.57 7.67
CA VAL A 44 12.21 -1.24 8.82
C VAL A 44 12.44 -0.38 10.04
N ASP A 45 11.50 -0.42 10.96
CA ASP A 45 11.66 0.34 12.20
C ASP A 45 12.42 -0.50 13.24
N GLU A 46 12.51 0.02 14.45
CA GLU A 46 13.27 -0.64 15.50
C GLU A 46 12.72 -2.02 15.86
N GLN A 47 11.46 -2.24 15.57
CA GLN A 47 10.82 -3.50 15.90
C GLN A 47 10.77 -4.45 14.71
N GLY A 48 11.39 -4.06 13.61
CA GLY A 48 11.45 -4.92 12.44
C GLY A 48 10.25 -4.83 11.53
N HIS A 49 9.41 -3.82 11.69
CA HIS A 49 8.23 -3.67 10.85
C HIS A 49 8.57 -2.85 9.60
N SER A 50 8.20 -3.38 8.45
CA SER A 50 8.44 -2.71 7.18
C SER A 50 7.48 -1.54 6.99
N TYR A 51 7.97 -0.46 6.41
CA TYR A 51 7.13 0.68 6.13
C TYR A 51 7.61 1.38 4.87
N ALA A 52 6.75 2.22 4.33
CA ALA A 52 7.09 3.11 3.23
C ALA A 52 7.11 4.52 3.77
N GLU A 53 8.07 5.31 3.33
CA GLU A 53 8.12 6.73 3.69
C GLU A 53 7.65 7.50 2.48
N MET A 54 6.43 8.04 2.54
CA MET A 54 5.81 8.70 1.41
C MET A 54 4.95 9.87 1.88
N THR A 55 4.99 10.95 1.13
CA THR A 55 4.05 12.03 1.34
C THR A 55 2.77 11.73 0.56
N ILE A 56 1.69 12.42 0.93
CA ILE A 56 0.43 12.27 0.21
C ILE A 56 0.61 12.63 -1.25
N GLY A 57 1.39 13.69 -1.54
CA GLY A 57 1.64 14.07 -2.92
C GLY A 57 2.32 12.98 -3.73
N GLN A 58 3.25 12.27 -3.12
CA GLN A 58 3.91 11.18 -3.82
C GLN A 58 2.95 10.05 -4.13
N ILE A 59 2.04 9.76 -3.20
CA ILE A 59 1.04 8.73 -3.44
C ILE A 59 0.11 9.14 -4.56
N GLU A 60 -0.32 10.41 -4.55
CA GLU A 60 -1.19 10.92 -5.61
C GLU A 60 -0.53 10.75 -6.97
N GLU A 61 0.73 11.07 -7.04
CA GLU A 61 1.46 10.98 -8.30
C GLU A 61 1.60 9.55 -8.77
N GLN A 62 2.01 8.66 -7.87
CA GLN A 62 2.25 7.28 -8.25
C GLN A 62 0.98 6.52 -8.57
N ALA A 63 -0.10 6.82 -7.86
CA ALA A 63 -1.37 6.17 -8.11
C ALA A 63 -2.16 6.88 -9.19
N ASN A 64 -1.71 8.06 -9.62
CA ASN A 64 -2.38 8.85 -10.65
C ASN A 64 -3.83 9.12 -10.25
N VAL A 65 -4.02 9.60 -9.03
CA VAL A 65 -5.34 9.90 -8.53
C VAL A 65 -5.48 11.38 -8.28
N ARG A 66 -6.72 11.82 -8.16
CA ARG A 66 -7.02 13.23 -8.00
C ARG A 66 -6.50 13.75 -6.65
N GLU A 67 -6.03 14.99 -6.66
CA GLU A 67 -5.59 15.64 -5.46
C GLU A 67 -6.71 15.70 -4.43
N GLY A 68 -6.36 15.38 -3.20
CA GLY A 68 -7.33 15.43 -2.11
C GLY A 68 -8.05 14.13 -1.82
N SER A 69 -7.96 13.15 -2.72
CA SER A 69 -8.66 11.89 -2.50
C SER A 69 -7.84 10.91 -1.66
N VAL A 70 -6.53 11.07 -1.64
CA VAL A 70 -5.67 10.10 -0.97
C VAL A 70 -5.89 10.14 0.54
N ASP A 71 -6.04 11.33 1.11
CA ASP A 71 -6.18 11.45 2.55
C ASP A 71 -7.37 10.65 3.08
N LYS A 72 -8.50 10.75 2.42
CA LYS A 72 -9.68 10.01 2.81
C LYS A 72 -9.48 8.50 2.67
N ILE A 73 -8.81 8.11 1.60
CA ILE A 73 -8.59 6.70 1.36
C ILE A 73 -7.62 6.12 2.38
N LEU A 74 -6.57 6.87 2.74
CA LEU A 74 -5.66 6.41 3.79
C LEU A 74 -6.39 6.23 5.10
N HIS A 75 -7.31 7.15 5.41
CA HIS A 75 -8.10 7.03 6.62
C HIS A 75 -8.94 5.75 6.58
N SER A 76 -9.59 5.48 5.46
CA SER A 76 -10.40 4.28 5.31
C SER A 76 -9.57 3.02 5.43
N LEU A 77 -8.41 3.00 4.80
CA LEU A 77 -7.53 1.83 4.87
C LEU A 77 -7.05 1.59 6.30
N SER A 78 -6.80 2.67 7.04
CA SER A 78 -6.41 2.54 8.43
C SER A 78 -7.55 1.96 9.26
N CYS A 79 -8.77 2.40 8.99
CA CYS A 79 -9.93 1.94 9.77
C CYS A 79 -10.17 0.46 9.61
N ILE A 80 -9.89 -0.10 8.45
CA ILE A 80 -10.10 -1.53 8.24
C ILE A 80 -8.84 -2.35 8.51
N GLY A 81 -7.78 -1.71 8.97
CA GLY A 81 -6.60 -2.43 9.42
C GLY A 81 -5.62 -2.81 8.34
N LEU A 82 -5.73 -2.26 7.14
CA LEU A 82 -4.80 -2.58 6.07
C LEU A 82 -3.52 -1.76 6.13
N ILE A 83 -3.54 -0.60 6.75
CA ILE A 83 -2.33 0.19 6.94
C ILE A 83 -2.33 0.82 8.32
N ASP A 84 -1.15 1.25 8.75
CA ASP A 84 -0.99 2.10 9.91
C ASP A 84 -0.24 3.32 9.41
N TYR A 85 -0.90 4.47 9.42
CA TYR A 85 -0.35 5.69 8.84
C TYR A 85 0.10 6.62 9.96
N ARG A 86 1.39 6.89 10.00
CA ARG A 86 1.98 7.81 10.97
C ARG A 86 2.23 9.14 10.28
N LYS A 87 1.26 10.02 10.40
CA LYS A 87 1.27 11.26 9.65
C LYS A 87 2.47 12.14 9.97
N GLU A 88 2.89 12.15 11.21
CA GLU A 88 4.00 13.02 11.63
C GLU A 88 5.31 12.68 10.96
N SER A 89 5.52 11.42 10.64
CA SER A 89 6.77 10.96 10.06
C SER A 89 6.63 10.51 8.63
N ASN A 90 5.45 10.64 8.05
CA ASN A 90 5.16 10.15 6.70
C ASN A 90 5.43 8.66 6.54
N ARG A 91 5.32 7.91 7.63
CA ARG A 91 5.52 6.48 7.59
C ARG A 91 4.17 5.79 7.44
N ILE A 92 4.10 4.87 6.49
CA ILE A 92 2.90 4.10 6.26
C ILE A 92 3.28 2.64 6.31
N TYR A 93 2.69 1.92 7.26
CA TYR A 93 2.98 0.50 7.46
C TYR A 93 1.90 -0.32 6.78
N PRO A 94 2.20 -0.96 5.64
CA PRO A 94 1.21 -1.85 5.03
C PRO A 94 1.09 -3.09 5.90
N LYS A 95 -0.13 -3.48 6.17
CA LYS A 95 -0.40 -4.63 7.02
C LYS A 95 -1.08 -5.71 6.22
N GLN A 96 -0.73 -6.94 6.52
CA GLN A 96 -1.40 -8.08 5.95
C GLN A 96 -2.50 -8.48 6.90
N PRO A 97 -3.74 -8.53 6.43
CA PRO A 97 -4.82 -8.97 7.31
C PRO A 97 -4.65 -10.43 7.67
N VAL A 98 -5.23 -10.81 8.79
CA VAL A 98 -5.10 -12.16 9.30
C VAL A 98 -6.14 -13.06 8.63
N ILE A 99 -6.16 -13.05 7.31
CA ILE A 99 -7.09 -13.88 6.58
C ILE A 99 -6.56 -15.28 6.42
N GLY A 100 -5.27 -15.37 6.26
CA GLY A 100 -4.65 -16.64 5.96
C GLY A 100 -4.86 -17.69 7.00
N GLU A 101 -5.06 -17.26 8.22
CA GLU A 101 -5.25 -18.25 9.28
C GLU A 101 -6.42 -19.14 9.05
N LYS A 102 -7.46 -18.58 8.50
CA LYS A 102 -8.64 -19.37 8.24
C LYS A 102 -8.38 -20.42 7.21
N LYS A 103 -7.45 -20.15 6.36
CA LYS A 103 -7.16 -21.07 5.29
C LYS A 103 -6.10 -22.04 5.63
N SER A 104 -5.52 -21.88 6.77
CA SER A 104 -4.45 -22.74 7.16
C SER A 104 -4.94 -24.13 7.46
N ILE A 105 -6.15 -24.33 7.33
CA ILE A 105 -6.71 -25.63 7.54
C ILE A 105 -6.15 -26.64 6.62
#